data_c439ba600f667d59600693176820c075
#
_entry.id   c439ba600f667d59600693176820c075
#
_cell.length_a   1.000
_cell.length_b   1.000
_cell.length_c   1.000
_cell.angle_alpha   90.00
_cell.angle_beta   90.00
_cell.angle_gamma   90.00
#
_symmetry.space_group_name_H-M   'P 1'
#
loop_
_entity.id
_entity.type
_entity.pdbx_description
1 polymer ?
#
loop_
_entity_poly.entity_id
_entity_poly.type
_entity_poly.pdbx_seq_one_letter_code
_entity_poly.pdbx_strand_id
1 'polypeptide(L)'
;MIVRHEECVMDAGQSWAVNLSAAPLSNPQDPANMTATERRASSTLSFIFALRMLGLFLVLPVFALEARKYPGGDDPALIGLAMGVYGLTQGVLQIPFGVASDKFGRKPVILLGLLVFAVGSLWAALADNMQGLLIGRAMQGAGAVSAAVTALLADLTRDIVRTKAMALVGASIGLMFALSLVLSPWLAAWIGLSGLFLLTAVLAIGGMAVVRWLVPEQPPPHAPSESSGLGAVLGHKELMRLNVGVFILHAVQLAM
;
A
#
# COMPACT_ATOMS: atom_id res chain seq x y z
N MET A 1 0.33 0.00 47.27
CA MET A 1 1.48 0.88 47.15
C MET A 1 2.64 0.24 47.89
N ILE A 2 3.36 -0.69 47.25
CA ILE A 2 4.64 -1.25 47.76
C ILE A 2 5.51 -1.43 46.50
N VAL A 3 6.40 -0.46 46.33
CA VAL A 3 7.49 -0.51 45.34
C VAL A 3 8.57 -1.34 45.96
N ARG A 4 8.91 -2.49 45.39
CA ARG A 4 10.06 -3.30 45.80
C ARG A 4 11.27 -2.88 44.96
N HIS A 5 12.20 -2.16 45.59
CA HIS A 5 13.55 -1.95 45.08
C HIS A 5 14.27 -3.31 45.09
N GLU A 6 14.62 -3.84 43.95
CA GLU A 6 15.62 -4.87 43.81
C GLU A 6 16.99 -4.20 43.62
N GLU A 7 17.83 -4.40 44.62
CA GLU A 7 19.21 -3.92 44.65
C GLU A 7 20.04 -4.61 43.54
N CYS A 8 20.65 -3.81 42.71
CA CYS A 8 21.61 -4.24 41.70
C CYS A 8 22.95 -4.51 42.43
N VAL A 9 23.21 -5.76 42.81
CA VAL A 9 24.53 -6.18 43.26
C VAL A 9 25.41 -6.41 42.04
N MET A 10 26.35 -5.50 41.81
CA MET A 10 27.43 -5.69 40.83
C MET A 10 28.43 -6.68 41.33
N ASP A 11 28.46 -7.86 40.79
CA ASP A 11 29.54 -8.82 40.97
C ASP A 11 30.64 -8.53 39.92
N ALA A 12 31.80 -8.08 40.42
CA ALA A 12 32.97 -7.73 39.62
C ALA A 12 33.72 -9.00 39.21
N GLY A 13 33.36 -9.61 38.10
CA GLY A 13 34.09 -10.77 37.59
C GLY A 13 33.55 -11.51 36.39
N GLN A 14 32.42 -11.13 35.83
CA GLN A 14 31.90 -11.82 34.65
C GLN A 14 32.30 -11.09 33.35
N SER A 15 33.18 -11.73 32.57
CA SER A 15 33.44 -11.37 31.19
C SER A 15 32.11 -11.34 30.43
N TRP A 16 31.78 -10.21 29.81
CA TRP A 16 30.64 -10.05 28.95
C TRP A 16 30.83 -10.80 27.62
N ALA A 17 30.97 -12.12 27.74
CA ALA A 17 30.73 -13.00 26.61
C ALA A 17 29.23 -12.93 26.31
N VAL A 18 28.86 -12.20 25.25
CA VAL A 18 27.52 -12.28 24.69
C VAL A 18 27.28 -13.75 24.38
N ASN A 19 26.42 -14.36 25.19
CA ASN A 19 26.02 -15.74 24.97
C ASN A 19 25.12 -15.80 23.73
N LEU A 20 25.75 -15.97 22.58
CA LEU A 20 25.08 -16.19 21.28
C LEU A 20 24.46 -17.58 21.18
N SER A 21 24.41 -18.31 22.30
CA SER A 21 23.72 -19.57 22.38
C SER A 21 22.23 -19.40 22.22
N ALA A 22 21.77 -19.66 21.00
CA ALA A 22 20.40 -19.96 20.63
C ALA A 22 19.38 -18.92 21.10
N ALA A 23 19.11 -17.92 20.25
CA ALA A 23 17.79 -17.28 20.29
C ALA A 23 16.74 -18.40 20.32
N PRO A 24 15.89 -18.49 21.34
CA PRO A 24 14.90 -19.56 21.41
C PRO A 24 14.07 -19.54 20.15
N LEU A 25 14.03 -20.66 19.44
CA LEU A 25 13.12 -20.89 18.32
C LEU A 25 11.74 -20.44 18.80
N SER A 26 11.14 -19.49 18.10
CA SER A 26 9.92 -18.76 18.48
C SER A 26 8.90 -19.65 19.20
N ASN A 27 8.71 -19.40 20.50
CA ASN A 27 7.65 -20.07 21.26
C ASN A 27 6.29 -19.64 20.66
N PRO A 28 5.46 -20.56 20.19
CA PRO A 28 4.14 -20.22 19.63
C PRO A 28 3.22 -19.49 20.62
N GLN A 29 3.52 -19.56 21.91
CA GLN A 29 2.75 -18.92 22.99
C GLN A 29 3.27 -17.53 23.38
N ASP A 30 4.36 -17.06 22.76
CA ASP A 30 4.83 -15.68 22.97
C ASP A 30 3.81 -14.69 22.40
N PRO A 31 3.24 -13.77 23.21
CA PRO A 31 2.29 -12.77 22.75
C PRO A 31 2.83 -11.88 21.62
N ALA A 32 4.13 -11.77 21.46
CA ALA A 32 4.78 -11.06 20.37
C ALA A 32 4.80 -11.84 19.04
N ASN A 33 4.39 -13.10 19.02
CA ASN A 33 4.27 -13.89 17.80
C ASN A 33 2.87 -13.75 17.17
N MET A 34 2.85 -13.69 15.85
CA MET A 34 1.59 -13.68 15.10
C MET A 34 0.90 -15.03 15.17
N THR A 35 -0.39 -15.04 15.44
CA THR A 35 -1.22 -16.23 15.31
C THR A 35 -1.27 -16.70 13.84
N ALA A 36 -1.66 -17.95 13.62
CA ALA A 36 -1.81 -18.48 12.26
C ALA A 36 -2.80 -17.66 11.42
N THR A 37 -3.87 -17.18 12.05
CA THR A 37 -4.89 -16.34 11.41
C THR A 37 -4.34 -14.96 11.05
N GLU A 38 -3.64 -14.29 11.98
CA GLU A 38 -3.01 -12.99 11.73
C GLU A 38 -1.95 -13.08 10.64
N ARG A 39 -1.13 -14.13 10.64
CA ARG A 39 -0.12 -14.38 9.62
C ARG A 39 -0.76 -14.60 8.25
N ARG A 40 -1.83 -15.39 8.17
CA ARG A 40 -2.57 -15.61 6.93
C ARG A 40 -3.21 -14.32 6.43
N ALA A 41 -3.86 -13.55 7.28
CA ALA A 41 -4.44 -12.26 6.92
C ALA A 41 -3.37 -11.28 6.42
N SER A 42 -2.27 -11.13 7.17
CA SER A 42 -1.17 -10.22 6.80
C SER A 42 -0.51 -10.63 5.48
N SER A 43 -0.23 -11.91 5.26
CA SER A 43 0.37 -12.37 4.00
C SER A 43 -0.58 -12.21 2.82
N THR A 44 -1.87 -12.47 2.99
CA THR A 44 -2.88 -12.31 1.93
C THR A 44 -3.04 -10.84 1.54
N LEU A 45 -3.13 -9.94 2.53
CA LEU A 45 -3.25 -8.51 2.28
C LEU A 45 -1.96 -7.93 1.68
N SER A 46 -0.78 -8.37 2.16
CA SER A 46 0.50 -8.00 1.56
C SER A 46 0.61 -8.47 0.10
N PHE A 47 0.08 -9.63 -0.23
CA PHE A 47 0.06 -10.14 -1.60
C PHE A 47 -0.86 -9.31 -2.51
N ILE A 48 -2.01 -8.85 -2.01
CA ILE A 48 -2.89 -7.92 -2.75
C ILE A 48 -2.18 -6.60 -3.02
N PHE A 49 -1.49 -6.04 -2.01
CA PHE A 49 -0.64 -4.86 -2.20
C PHE A 49 0.46 -5.13 -3.23
N ALA A 50 1.13 -6.28 -3.14
CA ALA A 50 2.19 -6.66 -4.07
C ALA A 50 1.70 -6.70 -5.52
N LEU A 51 0.59 -7.38 -5.80
CA LEU A 51 0.00 -7.46 -7.15
C LEU A 51 -0.34 -6.07 -7.70
N ARG A 52 -0.99 -5.23 -6.87
CA ARG A 52 -1.36 -3.88 -7.28
C ARG A 52 -0.14 -2.99 -7.53
N MET A 53 0.86 -3.04 -6.62
CA MET A 53 2.07 -2.24 -6.74
C MET A 53 2.96 -2.71 -7.88
N LEU A 54 3.05 -4.02 -8.13
CA LEU A 54 3.75 -4.56 -9.28
C LEU A 54 3.17 -3.97 -10.57
N GLY A 55 1.85 -4.03 -10.77
CA GLY A 55 1.21 -3.47 -11.94
C GLY A 55 1.50 -1.97 -12.12
N LEU A 56 1.44 -1.19 -11.04
CA LEU A 56 1.77 0.23 -11.07
C LEU A 56 3.24 0.48 -11.42
N PHE A 57 4.15 -0.21 -10.73
CA PHE A 57 5.58 0.02 -10.87
C PHE A 57 6.14 -0.49 -12.20
N LEU A 58 5.52 -1.50 -12.84
CA LEU A 58 5.90 -1.94 -14.19
C LEU A 58 5.73 -0.85 -15.24
N VAL A 59 4.76 0.04 -15.08
CA VAL A 59 4.50 1.12 -16.02
C VAL A 59 5.47 2.29 -15.82
N LEU A 60 5.79 2.65 -14.58
CA LEU A 60 6.51 3.89 -14.24
C LEU A 60 7.87 4.07 -14.94
N PRO A 61 8.80 3.08 -14.95
CA PRO A 61 10.15 3.28 -15.50
C PRO A 61 10.17 3.52 -17.01
N VAL A 62 9.20 2.96 -17.73
CA VAL A 62 9.17 3.01 -19.20
C VAL A 62 8.13 3.98 -19.75
N PHE A 63 7.24 4.49 -18.88
CA PHE A 63 6.12 5.33 -19.30
C PHE A 63 6.56 6.54 -20.12
N ALA A 64 7.54 7.29 -19.65
CA ALA A 64 8.00 8.51 -20.33
C ALA A 64 8.63 8.24 -21.71
N LEU A 65 9.24 7.09 -21.91
CA LEU A 65 9.84 6.69 -23.18
C LEU A 65 8.78 6.17 -24.15
N GLU A 66 7.91 5.29 -23.68
CA GLU A 66 6.89 4.65 -24.49
C GLU A 66 5.77 5.63 -24.86
N ALA A 67 5.38 6.54 -23.97
CA ALA A 67 4.35 7.54 -24.20
C ALA A 67 4.68 8.50 -25.38
N ARG A 68 5.97 8.73 -25.66
CA ARG A 68 6.42 9.50 -26.83
C ARG A 68 6.01 8.90 -28.16
N LYS A 69 5.70 7.62 -28.23
CA LYS A 69 5.25 6.94 -29.42
C LYS A 69 3.77 7.21 -29.76
N TYR A 70 3.04 7.81 -28.82
CA TYR A 70 1.62 8.12 -28.96
C TYR A 70 1.40 9.54 -29.52
N PRO A 71 0.35 9.78 -30.29
CA PRO A 71 -0.04 11.12 -30.71
C PRO A 71 -0.20 12.04 -29.50
N GLY A 72 0.51 13.18 -29.51
CA GLY A 72 0.59 14.13 -28.37
C GLY A 72 1.67 13.79 -27.33
N GLY A 73 2.46 12.73 -27.55
CA GLY A 73 3.59 12.35 -26.68
C GLY A 73 4.86 13.18 -26.89
N ASP A 74 4.87 14.10 -27.83
CA ASP A 74 5.98 15.04 -28.05
C ASP A 74 6.01 16.15 -26.98
N ASP A 75 4.93 16.36 -26.25
CA ASP A 75 4.84 17.35 -25.20
C ASP A 75 5.25 16.74 -23.82
N PRO A 76 6.41 17.13 -23.28
CA PRO A 76 6.87 16.64 -21.98
C PRO A 76 5.92 17.01 -20.82
N ALA A 77 5.17 18.12 -20.95
CA ALA A 77 4.21 18.55 -19.94
C ALA A 77 3.03 17.57 -19.84
N LEU A 78 2.52 17.09 -20.99
CA LEU A 78 1.46 16.07 -21.01
C LEU A 78 1.93 14.74 -20.44
N ILE A 79 3.17 14.32 -20.72
CA ILE A 79 3.76 13.12 -20.13
C ILE A 79 3.85 13.27 -18.61
N GLY A 80 4.40 14.39 -18.12
CA GLY A 80 4.49 14.68 -16.69
C GLY A 80 3.11 14.74 -16.02
N LEU A 81 2.12 15.34 -16.69
CA LEU A 81 0.75 15.39 -16.20
C LEU A 81 0.13 13.99 -16.10
N ALA A 82 0.32 13.13 -17.10
CA ALA A 82 -0.20 11.77 -17.08
C ALA A 82 0.46 10.90 -15.97
N MET A 83 1.72 11.16 -15.64
CA MET A 83 2.36 10.53 -14.48
C MET A 83 1.81 11.09 -13.16
N GLY A 84 1.68 12.41 -13.06
CA GLY A 84 1.25 13.10 -11.83
C GLY A 84 -0.23 12.93 -11.51
N VAL A 85 -1.11 12.87 -12.52
CA VAL A 85 -2.56 12.78 -12.33
C VAL A 85 -2.98 11.52 -11.57
N TYR A 86 -2.26 10.41 -11.77
CA TYR A 86 -2.45 9.19 -10.97
C TYR A 86 -2.29 9.48 -9.47
N GLY A 87 -1.19 10.10 -9.08
CA GLY A 87 -0.90 10.44 -7.68
C GLY A 87 -1.89 11.45 -7.11
N LEU A 88 -2.27 12.44 -7.91
CA LEU A 88 -3.23 13.47 -7.53
C LEU A 88 -4.62 12.86 -7.26
N THR A 89 -5.14 12.08 -8.18
CA THR A 89 -6.47 11.44 -8.00
C THR A 89 -6.45 10.44 -6.87
N GLN A 90 -5.36 9.68 -6.71
CA GLN A 90 -5.19 8.77 -5.56
C GLN A 90 -5.17 9.54 -4.24
N GLY A 91 -4.42 10.62 -4.14
CA GLY A 91 -4.32 11.42 -2.92
C GLY A 91 -5.66 12.02 -2.51
N VAL A 92 -6.37 12.63 -3.47
CA VAL A 92 -7.70 13.25 -3.24
C VAL A 92 -8.73 12.20 -2.83
N LEU A 93 -8.77 11.06 -3.50
CA LEU A 93 -9.78 10.03 -3.27
C LEU A 93 -9.43 9.08 -2.12
N GLN A 94 -8.22 9.13 -1.56
CA GLN A 94 -7.81 8.34 -0.40
C GLN A 94 -8.71 8.59 0.81
N ILE A 95 -9.09 9.85 1.05
CA ILE A 95 -9.95 10.24 2.18
C ILE A 95 -11.38 9.72 1.99
N PRO A 96 -12.10 10.00 0.88
CA PRO A 96 -13.45 9.48 0.69
C PRO A 96 -13.51 7.95 0.65
N PHE A 97 -12.51 7.26 0.08
CA PHE A 97 -12.43 5.80 0.11
C PHE A 97 -12.20 5.27 1.53
N GLY A 98 -11.40 5.96 2.35
CA GLY A 98 -11.23 5.65 3.77
C GLY A 98 -12.55 5.71 4.51
N VAL A 99 -13.26 6.84 4.43
CA VAL A 99 -14.58 7.04 5.06
C VAL A 99 -15.63 6.05 4.54
N ALA A 100 -15.65 5.79 3.23
CA ALA A 100 -16.55 4.80 2.64
C ALA A 100 -16.28 3.39 3.19
N SER A 101 -15.00 3.04 3.39
CA SER A 101 -14.62 1.75 3.94
C SER A 101 -15.03 1.55 5.40
N ASP A 102 -15.13 2.64 6.18
CA ASP A 102 -15.65 2.60 7.54
C ASP A 102 -17.18 2.38 7.57
N LYS A 103 -17.90 2.96 6.59
CA LYS A 103 -19.37 2.90 6.53
C LYS A 103 -19.90 1.65 5.85
N PHE A 104 -19.34 1.27 4.72
CA PHE A 104 -19.83 0.18 3.87
C PHE A 104 -19.05 -1.14 4.08
N GLY A 105 -18.04 -1.11 4.94
CA GLY A 105 -17.14 -2.23 5.18
C GLY A 105 -15.89 -2.17 4.30
N ARG A 106 -14.78 -2.73 4.82
CA ARG A 106 -13.47 -2.67 4.17
C ARG A 106 -13.45 -3.41 2.83
N LYS A 107 -13.96 -4.67 2.85
CA LYS A 107 -13.88 -5.60 1.71
C LYS A 107 -14.62 -5.11 0.46
N PRO A 108 -15.89 -4.63 0.53
CA PRO A 108 -16.58 -4.09 -0.64
C PRO A 108 -15.88 -2.87 -1.25
N VAL A 109 -15.36 -1.98 -0.42
CA VAL A 109 -14.68 -0.76 -0.88
C VAL A 109 -13.34 -1.09 -1.54
N ILE A 110 -12.59 -2.07 -1.01
CA ILE A 110 -11.37 -2.58 -1.65
C ILE A 110 -11.69 -3.17 -3.03
N LEU A 111 -12.75 -3.99 -3.14
CA LEU A 111 -13.17 -4.56 -4.42
C LEU A 111 -13.58 -3.48 -5.43
N LEU A 112 -14.34 -2.47 -4.99
CA LEU A 112 -14.72 -1.33 -5.84
C LEU A 112 -13.49 -0.57 -6.33
N GLY A 113 -12.55 -0.26 -5.46
CA GLY A 113 -11.34 0.47 -5.83
C GLY A 113 -10.44 -0.33 -6.78
N LEU A 114 -10.29 -1.66 -6.56
CA LEU A 114 -9.57 -2.52 -7.50
C LEU A 114 -10.28 -2.62 -8.85
N LEU A 115 -11.62 -2.61 -8.86
CA LEU A 115 -12.41 -2.58 -10.10
C LEU A 115 -12.15 -1.28 -10.88
N VAL A 116 -12.24 -0.13 -10.22
CA VAL A 116 -11.94 1.17 -10.84
C VAL A 116 -10.50 1.21 -11.38
N PHE A 117 -9.54 0.69 -10.62
CA PHE A 117 -8.15 0.57 -11.04
C PHE A 117 -8.00 -0.35 -12.28
N ALA A 118 -8.69 -1.49 -12.31
CA ALA A 118 -8.66 -2.42 -13.45
C ALA A 118 -9.29 -1.80 -14.71
N VAL A 119 -10.42 -1.11 -14.56
CA VAL A 119 -11.10 -0.41 -15.67
C VAL A 119 -10.21 0.72 -16.20
N GLY A 120 -9.59 1.52 -15.32
CA GLY A 120 -8.63 2.55 -15.71
C GLY A 120 -7.41 1.99 -16.44
N SER A 121 -6.91 0.82 -15.99
CA SER A 121 -5.81 0.11 -16.65
C SER A 121 -6.21 -0.41 -18.04
N LEU A 122 -7.41 -0.97 -18.16
CA LEU A 122 -7.94 -1.43 -19.44
C LEU A 122 -8.16 -0.25 -20.41
N TRP A 123 -8.69 0.88 -19.91
CA TRP A 123 -8.83 2.10 -20.68
C TRP A 123 -7.47 2.59 -21.23
N ALA A 124 -6.45 2.65 -20.35
CA ALA A 124 -5.10 3.04 -20.76
C ALA A 124 -4.47 2.05 -21.77
N ALA A 125 -4.77 0.76 -21.66
CA ALA A 125 -4.32 -0.26 -22.60
C ALA A 125 -4.90 -0.09 -24.02
N LEU A 126 -6.12 0.43 -24.11
CA LEU A 126 -6.86 0.67 -25.36
C LEU A 126 -6.69 2.09 -25.91
N ALA A 127 -5.94 2.94 -25.19
CA ALA A 127 -5.75 4.32 -25.59
C ALA A 127 -4.82 4.45 -26.82
N ASP A 128 -5.23 5.22 -27.82
CA ASP A 128 -4.46 5.48 -29.04
C ASP A 128 -3.75 6.83 -29.04
N ASN A 129 -3.92 7.62 -27.97
CA ASN A 129 -3.35 8.96 -27.83
C ASN A 129 -3.03 9.30 -26.38
N MET A 130 -2.28 10.39 -26.18
CA MET A 130 -1.81 10.82 -24.86
C MET A 130 -2.96 11.22 -23.92
N GLN A 131 -4.05 11.78 -24.46
CA GLN A 131 -5.24 12.14 -23.67
C GLN A 131 -5.95 10.91 -23.12
N GLY A 132 -6.07 9.85 -23.91
CA GLY A 132 -6.62 8.56 -23.47
C GLY A 132 -5.78 7.93 -22.35
N LEU A 133 -4.45 7.99 -22.47
CA LEU A 133 -3.53 7.55 -21.41
C LEU A 133 -3.72 8.37 -20.13
N LEU A 134 -3.87 9.69 -20.24
CA LEU A 134 -4.09 10.57 -19.09
C LEU A 134 -5.40 10.22 -18.36
N ILE A 135 -6.50 10.00 -19.09
CA ILE A 135 -7.78 9.57 -18.51
C ILE A 135 -7.63 8.22 -17.81
N GLY A 136 -7.01 7.25 -18.45
CA GLY A 136 -6.76 5.93 -17.85
C GLY A 136 -5.93 6.01 -16.58
N ARG A 137 -4.90 6.86 -16.54
CA ARG A 137 -4.07 7.13 -15.36
C ARG A 137 -4.86 7.81 -14.25
N ALA A 138 -5.72 8.77 -14.56
CA ALA A 138 -6.60 9.40 -13.58
C ALA A 138 -7.58 8.38 -12.98
N MET A 139 -8.16 7.50 -13.79
CA MET A 139 -9.04 6.42 -13.31
C MET A 139 -8.27 5.39 -12.46
N GLN A 140 -7.05 5.02 -12.86
CA GLN A 140 -6.20 4.14 -12.03
C GLN A 140 -5.98 4.75 -10.64
N GLY A 141 -5.63 6.04 -10.57
CA GLY A 141 -5.48 6.74 -9.30
C GLY A 141 -6.77 6.80 -8.48
N ALA A 142 -7.92 6.93 -9.16
CA ALA A 142 -9.23 6.91 -8.51
C ALA A 142 -9.52 5.58 -7.77
N GLY A 143 -8.85 4.49 -8.13
CA GLY A 143 -8.90 3.23 -7.39
C GLY A 143 -8.07 3.26 -6.08
N ALA A 144 -8.25 4.25 -5.23
CA ALA A 144 -7.49 4.52 -4.01
C ALA A 144 -7.78 3.53 -2.86
N VAL A 145 -7.30 2.29 -2.96
CA VAL A 145 -7.60 1.22 -1.97
C VAL A 145 -6.64 1.18 -0.78
N SER A 146 -5.54 1.92 -0.82
CA SER A 146 -4.46 1.77 0.18
C SER A 146 -4.94 2.01 1.61
N ALA A 147 -5.75 3.05 1.86
CA ALA A 147 -6.32 3.32 3.18
C ALA A 147 -7.20 2.16 3.67
N ALA A 148 -8.10 1.67 2.81
CA ALA A 148 -9.02 0.59 3.18
C ALA A 148 -8.28 -0.74 3.47
N VAL A 149 -7.23 -1.07 2.70
CA VAL A 149 -6.43 -2.30 2.92
C VAL A 149 -5.58 -2.17 4.18
N THR A 150 -4.98 -1.01 4.44
CA THR A 150 -4.21 -0.76 5.67
C THR A 150 -5.12 -0.81 6.90
N ALA A 151 -6.31 -0.24 6.83
CA ALA A 151 -7.29 -0.32 7.89
C ALA A 151 -7.76 -1.76 8.12
N LEU A 152 -8.04 -2.52 7.05
CA LEU A 152 -8.39 -3.93 7.16
C LEU A 152 -7.27 -4.75 7.83
N LEU A 153 -6.02 -4.48 7.50
CA LEU A 153 -4.89 -5.13 8.13
C LEU A 153 -4.83 -4.82 9.64
N ALA A 154 -5.07 -3.56 10.01
CA ALA A 154 -5.12 -3.16 11.42
C ALA A 154 -6.28 -3.83 12.17
N ASP A 155 -7.45 -3.98 11.52
CA ASP A 155 -8.63 -4.64 12.11
C ASP A 155 -8.42 -6.16 12.32
N LEU A 156 -7.58 -6.80 11.49
CA LEU A 156 -7.29 -8.24 11.52
C LEU A 156 -6.03 -8.60 12.34
N THR A 157 -5.35 -7.63 12.91
CA THR A 157 -4.11 -7.84 13.67
C THR A 157 -4.16 -7.16 15.04
N ARG A 158 -3.66 -7.85 16.08
CA ARG A 158 -3.50 -7.27 17.42
C ARG A 158 -2.47 -6.15 17.39
N ASP A 159 -2.61 -5.18 18.31
CA ASP A 159 -1.71 -4.02 18.41
C ASP A 159 -0.23 -4.41 18.54
N ILE A 160 0.07 -5.45 19.33
CA ILE A 160 1.43 -5.95 19.58
C ILE A 160 2.12 -6.43 18.29
N VAL A 161 1.37 -7.03 17.35
CA VAL A 161 1.92 -7.58 16.11
C VAL A 161 1.65 -6.71 14.88
N ARG A 162 0.88 -5.62 15.03
CA ARG A 162 0.50 -4.72 13.92
C ARG A 162 1.72 -4.16 13.18
N THR A 163 2.75 -3.76 13.91
CA THR A 163 4.00 -3.27 13.31
C THR A 163 4.67 -4.33 12.43
N LYS A 164 4.66 -5.61 12.85
CA LYS A 164 5.19 -6.71 12.03
C LYS A 164 4.36 -6.92 10.75
N ALA A 165 3.03 -6.82 10.87
CA ALA A 165 2.12 -6.92 9.73
C ALA A 165 2.34 -5.78 8.72
N MET A 166 2.47 -4.54 9.20
CA MET A 166 2.77 -3.38 8.35
C MET A 166 4.15 -3.48 7.70
N ALA A 167 5.14 -3.99 8.42
CA ALA A 167 6.48 -4.25 7.87
C ALA A 167 6.45 -5.27 6.72
N LEU A 168 5.61 -6.31 6.80
CA LEU A 168 5.42 -7.28 5.72
C LEU A 168 4.84 -6.63 4.47
N VAL A 169 3.85 -5.75 4.63
CA VAL A 169 3.30 -4.94 3.51
C VAL A 169 4.39 -4.06 2.91
N GLY A 170 5.13 -3.31 3.74
CA GLY A 170 6.21 -2.45 3.26
C GLY A 170 7.30 -3.23 2.51
N ALA A 171 7.72 -4.38 3.04
CA ALA A 171 8.69 -5.27 2.39
C ALA A 171 8.16 -5.78 1.03
N SER A 172 6.88 -6.15 0.96
CA SER A 172 6.27 -6.60 -0.30
C SER A 172 6.24 -5.49 -1.36
N ILE A 173 5.95 -4.24 -0.97
CA ILE A 173 5.98 -3.07 -1.86
C ILE A 173 7.39 -2.84 -2.38
N GLY A 174 8.40 -2.83 -1.49
CA GLY A 174 9.81 -2.63 -1.87
C GLY A 174 10.32 -3.73 -2.81
N LEU A 175 9.95 -4.99 -2.54
CA LEU A 175 10.30 -6.12 -3.42
C LEU A 175 9.67 -5.97 -4.81
N MET A 176 8.39 -5.59 -4.89
CA MET A 176 7.71 -5.38 -6.17
C MET A 176 8.28 -4.19 -6.94
N PHE A 177 8.70 -3.14 -6.25
CA PHE A 177 9.41 -2.03 -6.86
C PHE A 177 10.74 -2.48 -7.49
N ALA A 178 11.58 -3.19 -6.72
CA ALA A 178 12.86 -3.70 -7.22
C ALA A 178 12.67 -4.66 -8.42
N LEU A 179 11.69 -5.55 -8.32
CA LEU A 179 11.36 -6.49 -9.39
C LEU A 179 10.88 -5.76 -10.65
N SER A 180 10.05 -4.72 -10.49
CA SER A 180 9.52 -3.95 -11.61
C SER A 180 10.61 -3.19 -12.36
N LEU A 181 11.63 -2.67 -11.68
CA LEU A 181 12.76 -1.97 -12.34
C LEU A 181 13.50 -2.88 -13.33
N VAL A 182 13.61 -4.17 -12.99
CA VAL A 182 14.27 -5.15 -13.85
C VAL A 182 13.34 -5.64 -14.97
N LEU A 183 12.09 -5.95 -14.63
CA LEU A 183 11.14 -6.54 -15.58
C LEU A 183 10.53 -5.54 -16.56
N SER A 184 10.35 -4.28 -16.14
CA SER A 184 9.63 -3.28 -16.91
C SER A 184 10.23 -3.03 -18.31
N PRO A 185 11.55 -2.76 -18.47
CA PRO A 185 12.12 -2.53 -19.79
C PRO A 185 12.01 -3.76 -20.70
N TRP A 186 12.21 -4.94 -20.11
CA TRP A 186 12.14 -6.20 -20.86
C TRP A 186 10.70 -6.48 -21.34
N LEU A 187 9.72 -6.36 -20.45
CA LEU A 187 8.32 -6.53 -20.81
C LEU A 187 7.84 -5.46 -21.80
N ALA A 188 8.24 -4.20 -21.62
CA ALA A 188 7.89 -3.12 -22.53
C ALA A 188 8.41 -3.36 -23.95
N ALA A 189 9.61 -3.94 -24.09
CA ALA A 189 10.17 -4.31 -25.39
C ALA A 189 9.34 -5.38 -26.12
N TRP A 190 8.67 -6.27 -25.38
CA TRP A 190 7.89 -7.37 -25.93
C TRP A 190 6.42 -7.02 -26.19
N ILE A 191 5.76 -6.38 -25.23
CA ILE A 191 4.32 -6.15 -25.23
C ILE A 191 3.93 -4.66 -25.32
N GLY A 192 4.92 -3.77 -25.32
CA GLY A 192 4.70 -2.31 -25.34
C GLY A 192 3.99 -1.77 -24.10
N LEU A 193 3.67 -0.47 -24.14
CA LEU A 193 2.98 0.22 -23.04
C LEU A 193 1.54 -0.29 -22.87
N SER A 194 0.81 -0.51 -23.98
CA SER A 194 -0.55 -1.07 -23.94
C SER A 194 -0.58 -2.45 -23.28
N GLY A 195 0.38 -3.31 -23.58
CA GLY A 195 0.51 -4.62 -22.97
C GLY A 195 0.81 -4.56 -21.47
N LEU A 196 1.63 -3.60 -21.03
CA LEU A 196 1.87 -3.37 -19.61
C LEU A 196 0.61 -2.93 -18.86
N PHE A 197 -0.20 -2.06 -19.45
CA PHE A 197 -1.49 -1.66 -18.88
C PHE A 197 -2.48 -2.84 -18.84
N LEU A 198 -2.51 -3.66 -19.88
CA LEU A 198 -3.33 -4.88 -19.89
C LEU A 198 -2.88 -5.85 -18.79
N LEU A 199 -1.58 -6.08 -18.64
CA LEU A 199 -1.03 -6.90 -17.55
C LEU A 199 -1.43 -6.33 -16.18
N THR A 200 -1.37 -5.01 -16.01
CA THR A 200 -1.82 -4.33 -14.79
C THR A 200 -3.30 -4.58 -14.50
N ALA A 201 -4.16 -4.54 -15.53
CA ALA A 201 -5.58 -4.88 -15.40
C ALA A 201 -5.79 -6.34 -14.95
N VAL A 202 -5.07 -7.28 -15.54
CA VAL A 202 -5.11 -8.70 -15.16
C VAL A 202 -4.66 -8.90 -13.71
N LEU A 203 -3.57 -8.26 -13.30
CA LEU A 203 -3.09 -8.31 -11.91
C LEU A 203 -4.11 -7.73 -10.92
N ALA A 204 -4.80 -6.65 -11.28
CA ALA A 204 -5.87 -6.06 -10.46
C ALA A 204 -7.07 -7.01 -10.32
N ILE A 205 -7.48 -7.66 -11.41
CA ILE A 205 -8.54 -8.68 -11.38
C ILE A 205 -8.11 -9.88 -10.52
N GLY A 206 -6.87 -10.32 -10.64
CA GLY A 206 -6.29 -11.34 -9.75
C GLY A 206 -6.34 -10.91 -8.27
N GLY A 207 -5.99 -9.65 -7.99
CA GLY A 207 -6.12 -9.06 -6.66
C GLY A 207 -7.58 -9.09 -6.14
N MET A 208 -8.56 -8.78 -6.99
CA MET A 208 -9.98 -8.87 -6.64
C MET A 208 -10.40 -10.30 -6.30
N ALA A 209 -9.94 -11.28 -7.06
CA ALA A 209 -10.19 -12.69 -6.79
C ALA A 209 -9.60 -13.09 -5.42
N VAL A 210 -8.38 -12.68 -5.11
CA VAL A 210 -7.75 -12.91 -3.81
C VAL A 210 -8.55 -12.26 -2.67
N VAL A 211 -9.00 -11.00 -2.84
CA VAL A 211 -9.85 -10.32 -1.84
C VAL A 211 -11.15 -11.08 -1.62
N ARG A 212 -11.79 -11.55 -2.70
CA ARG A 212 -13.11 -12.21 -2.64
C ARG A 212 -13.07 -13.55 -1.94
N TRP A 213 -11.99 -14.34 -2.16
CA TRP A 213 -11.96 -15.74 -1.73
C TRP A 213 -10.99 -16.02 -0.56
N LEU A 214 -9.89 -15.28 -0.46
CA LEU A 214 -8.84 -15.57 0.53
C LEU A 214 -8.90 -14.67 1.76
N VAL A 215 -9.45 -13.44 1.65
CA VAL A 215 -9.57 -12.53 2.80
C VAL A 215 -10.73 -12.98 3.69
N PRO A 216 -10.49 -13.23 4.99
CA PRO A 216 -11.54 -13.56 5.93
C PRO A 216 -12.65 -12.51 5.97
N GLU A 217 -13.85 -12.92 6.32
CA GLU A 217 -14.93 -11.97 6.59
C GLU A 217 -14.60 -11.15 7.83
N GLN A 218 -14.89 -9.85 7.74
CA GLN A 218 -14.71 -8.96 8.87
C GLN A 218 -15.73 -9.24 9.96
N PRO A 219 -15.35 -9.07 11.23
CA PRO A 219 -16.34 -8.84 12.26
C PRO A 219 -17.23 -7.64 11.85
N PRO A 220 -18.52 -7.64 12.20
CA PRO A 220 -19.41 -6.52 11.89
C PRO A 220 -18.73 -5.21 12.32
N PRO A 221 -18.88 -4.12 11.53
CA PRO A 221 -18.32 -2.83 11.87
C PRO A 221 -18.63 -2.52 13.32
N HIS A 222 -17.62 -2.22 14.11
CA HIS A 222 -17.86 -1.73 15.47
C HIS A 222 -18.79 -0.53 15.34
N ALA A 223 -19.84 -0.49 16.18
CA ALA A 223 -20.73 0.65 16.25
C ALA A 223 -19.87 1.92 16.28
N PRO A 224 -20.21 2.97 15.54
CA PRO A 224 -19.38 4.15 15.46
C PRO A 224 -19.07 4.61 16.87
N SER A 225 -17.88 4.33 17.37
CA SER A 225 -17.30 5.05 18.49
C SER A 225 -17.36 6.50 18.03
N GLU A 226 -17.91 7.38 18.85
CA GLU A 226 -18.16 8.80 18.57
C GLU A 226 -17.16 9.32 17.54
N SER A 227 -17.63 9.42 16.30
CA SER A 227 -16.75 9.71 15.17
C SER A 227 -16.17 11.10 15.44
N SER A 228 -14.92 11.13 15.85
CA SER A 228 -14.14 12.36 15.82
C SER A 228 -14.19 12.83 14.38
N GLY A 229 -15.14 13.70 14.05
CA GLY A 229 -15.32 14.17 12.67
C GLY A 229 -13.99 14.73 12.15
N LEU A 230 -13.80 14.74 10.84
CA LEU A 230 -12.60 15.33 10.21
C LEU A 230 -12.21 16.66 10.84
N GLY A 231 -13.17 17.45 11.30
CA GLY A 231 -12.94 18.72 12.01
C GLY A 231 -12.18 18.55 13.33
N ALA A 232 -12.42 17.49 14.10
CA ALA A 232 -11.70 17.24 15.34
C ALA A 232 -10.24 16.84 15.07
N VAL A 233 -10.00 16.03 14.00
CA VAL A 233 -8.66 15.65 13.57
C VAL A 233 -7.88 16.86 13.04
N LEU A 234 -8.50 17.71 12.23
CA LEU A 234 -7.88 18.94 11.71
C LEU A 234 -7.64 19.98 12.80
N GLY A 235 -8.45 19.99 13.85
CA GLY A 235 -8.28 20.86 15.02
C GLY A 235 -7.14 20.41 15.95
N HIS A 236 -6.67 19.19 15.85
CA HIS A 236 -5.62 18.66 16.73
C HIS A 236 -4.22 19.08 16.23
N LYS A 237 -3.68 20.15 16.84
CA LYS A 237 -2.42 20.79 16.41
C LYS A 237 -1.22 19.83 16.30
N GLU A 238 -1.10 18.87 17.22
CA GLU A 238 0.02 17.92 17.21
C GLU A 238 -0.07 16.94 16.03
N LEU A 239 -1.28 16.47 15.70
CA LEU A 239 -1.49 15.62 14.53
C LEU A 239 -1.22 16.39 13.23
N MET A 240 -1.62 17.65 13.16
CA MET A 240 -1.34 18.50 11.98
C MET A 240 0.15 18.75 11.80
N ARG A 241 0.89 19.02 12.88
CA ARG A 241 2.35 19.17 12.83
C ARG A 241 3.03 17.91 12.33
N LEU A 242 2.62 16.73 12.84
CA LEU A 242 3.13 15.44 12.39
C LEU A 242 2.86 15.22 10.89
N ASN A 243 1.62 15.45 10.44
CA ASN A 243 1.23 15.30 9.05
C ASN A 243 2.02 16.23 8.12
N VAL A 244 2.21 17.50 8.50
CA VAL A 244 3.04 18.46 7.75
C VAL A 244 4.49 18.00 7.70
N GLY A 245 5.04 17.50 8.81
CA GLY A 245 6.41 16.98 8.85
C GLY A 245 6.59 15.78 7.90
N VAL A 246 5.67 14.82 7.92
CA VAL A 246 5.68 13.67 7.02
C VAL A 246 5.52 14.11 5.56
N PHE A 247 4.64 15.07 5.28
CA PHE A 247 4.45 15.62 3.93
C PHE A 247 5.74 16.26 3.39
N ILE A 248 6.38 17.12 4.20
CA ILE A 248 7.64 17.80 3.81
C ILE A 248 8.73 16.75 3.55
N LEU A 249 8.86 15.75 4.44
CA LEU A 249 9.86 14.69 4.28
C LEU A 249 9.69 13.95 2.94
N HIS A 250 8.45 13.55 2.61
CA HIS A 250 8.16 12.86 1.36
C HIS A 250 8.34 13.78 0.14
N ALA A 251 7.95 15.05 0.24
CA ALA A 251 8.13 16.02 -0.84
C ALA A 251 9.62 16.23 -1.16
N VAL A 252 10.46 16.36 -0.13
CA VAL A 252 11.93 16.47 -0.31
C VAL A 252 12.49 15.18 -0.90
N GLN A 253 12.06 14.01 -0.42
CA GLN A 253 12.52 12.71 -0.93
C GLN A 253 12.17 12.50 -2.41
N LEU A 254 11.00 12.99 -2.86
CA LEU A 254 10.59 12.89 -4.27
C LEU A 254 11.26 13.94 -5.17
N ALA A 255 11.72 15.06 -4.60
CA ALA A 255 12.39 16.13 -5.34
C ALA A 255 13.89 15.87 -5.57
N MET A 256 14.48 14.96 -4.83
CA MET A 256 15.89 14.54 -4.94
C MET A 256 16.06 13.41 -5.94
#